data_0f7eb0a69d3dd58fffc396461d005269
#
_entry.id   0f7eb0a69d3dd58fffc396461d005269
#
_cell.length_a   1.000
_cell.length_b   1.000
_cell.length_c   1.000
_cell.angle_alpha   90.00
_cell.angle_beta   90.00
_cell.angle_gamma   90.00
#
_symmetry.space_group_name_H-M   'P 1'
#
loop_
_entity.id
_entity.type
_entity.pdbx_description
1 polymer ?
#
loop_
_entity_poly.entity_id
_entity_poly.type
_entity_poly.pdbx_seq_one_letter_code
_entity_poly.pdbx_strand_id
1 'polypeptide(L)'
;MKQVNVIVKRTPKIFSNNIMLKINFQKIALILLPILILTGNSVKAQKAPEFSNKILPDNKTYFYFVADRFEYYSKEGTNPLVWDVQGYYGKDYNKFWFKAEGEALTSEKEGEMEFQGLYSRPVTSYFDVQAGLRYDVAYNSITSNSRAFAVLGLQGLAPYLFEVDGSIAVSEDGDLSGSFEGELDLLMTQRLIIQPRLATSVAVQKVEDFGVGSGLNNIQLGLRLRYEIKREFAPYLGISWNRKLSETADLAKLEGADVSVFGVVAGVRLWY
;
A
#
# COMPACT_ATOMS: atom_id res chain seq x y z
N MET A 1 16.78 -27.04 50.95
CA MET A 1 15.41 -26.71 50.51
C MET A 1 15.49 -25.59 49.47
N LYS A 2 15.42 -25.92 48.19
CA LYS A 2 15.36 -24.95 47.07
C LYS A 2 13.89 -24.76 46.70
N GLN A 3 13.38 -23.55 46.85
CA GLN A 3 12.05 -23.21 46.37
C GLN A 3 12.11 -23.07 44.85
N VAL A 4 11.27 -23.82 44.16
CA VAL A 4 11.05 -23.76 42.72
C VAL A 4 9.93 -22.75 42.49
N ASN A 5 10.28 -21.59 41.91
CA ASN A 5 9.29 -20.63 41.44
C ASN A 5 8.64 -21.16 40.15
N VAL A 6 7.39 -21.56 40.26
CA VAL A 6 6.55 -21.93 39.12
C VAL A 6 6.04 -20.62 38.47
N ILE A 7 6.58 -20.30 37.30
CA ILE A 7 6.03 -19.24 36.44
C ILE A 7 4.76 -19.79 35.81
N VAL A 8 3.62 -19.30 36.29
CA VAL A 8 2.31 -19.56 35.66
C VAL A 8 2.22 -18.72 34.40
N LYS A 9 2.44 -19.34 33.25
CA LYS A 9 2.08 -18.75 31.94
C LYS A 9 0.56 -18.62 31.91
N ARG A 10 0.07 -17.39 31.94
CA ARG A 10 -1.33 -17.09 31.65
C ARG A 10 -1.55 -17.31 30.17
N THR A 11 -2.26 -18.36 29.82
CA THR A 11 -2.81 -18.55 28.47
C THR A 11 -3.84 -17.46 28.20
N PRO A 12 -3.80 -16.79 27.04
CA PRO A 12 -4.86 -15.87 26.67
C PRO A 12 -6.16 -16.66 26.47
N LYS A 13 -7.25 -16.12 26.96
CA LYS A 13 -8.60 -16.67 26.80
C LYS A 13 -8.93 -16.71 25.31
N ILE A 14 -9.06 -17.92 24.79
CA ILE A 14 -9.60 -18.17 23.46
C ILE A 14 -11.08 -17.76 23.48
N PHE A 15 -11.39 -16.59 22.92
CA PHE A 15 -12.74 -16.28 22.52
C PHE A 15 -12.98 -16.93 21.16
N SER A 16 -13.60 -18.10 21.20
CA SER A 16 -14.25 -18.68 20.03
C SER A 16 -15.48 -17.83 19.70
N ASN A 17 -15.30 -16.84 18.85
CA ASN A 17 -16.42 -16.22 18.17
C ASN A 17 -16.29 -16.54 16.68
N ASN A 18 -17.18 -17.42 16.22
CA ASN A 18 -17.54 -17.52 14.81
C ASN A 18 -18.11 -16.18 14.38
N ILE A 19 -17.26 -15.24 13.98
CA ILE A 19 -17.68 -14.00 13.35
C ILE A 19 -17.94 -14.33 11.89
N MET A 20 -19.18 -14.75 11.59
CA MET A 20 -19.72 -14.54 10.25
C MET A 20 -19.57 -13.04 9.95
N LEU A 21 -18.85 -12.74 8.89
CA LEU A 21 -18.66 -11.41 8.35
C LEU A 21 -20.04 -10.78 8.07
N LYS A 22 -20.64 -10.15 9.07
CA LYS A 22 -21.80 -9.27 8.86
C LYS A 22 -21.25 -7.92 8.39
N ILE A 23 -20.92 -7.84 7.10
CA ILE A 23 -20.66 -6.57 6.45
C ILE A 23 -21.89 -5.69 6.67
N ASN A 24 -21.75 -4.67 7.50
CA ASN A 24 -22.84 -3.77 7.82
C ASN A 24 -22.97 -2.73 6.70
N PHE A 25 -23.57 -3.13 5.58
CA PHE A 25 -23.78 -2.30 4.39
C PHE A 25 -24.39 -0.92 4.69
N GLN A 26 -25.13 -0.80 5.78
CA GLN A 26 -25.71 0.50 6.19
C GLN A 26 -24.64 1.50 6.63
N LYS A 27 -23.56 1.06 7.30
CA LYS A 27 -22.46 1.94 7.70
C LYS A 27 -21.60 2.37 6.51
N ILE A 28 -21.35 1.47 5.57
CA ILE A 28 -20.64 1.78 4.33
C ILE A 28 -21.42 2.76 3.47
N ALA A 29 -22.75 2.59 3.37
CA ALA A 29 -23.62 3.51 2.64
C ALA A 29 -23.61 4.92 3.24
N LEU A 30 -23.46 5.06 4.57
CA LEU A 30 -23.43 6.36 5.23
C LEU A 30 -22.11 7.12 4.99
N ILE A 31 -21.01 6.40 4.77
CA ILE A 31 -19.68 6.98 4.45
C ILE A 31 -19.58 7.36 2.98
N LEU A 32 -20.24 6.60 2.09
CA LEU A 32 -20.24 6.88 0.63
C LEU A 32 -21.25 7.97 0.24
N LEU A 33 -22.27 8.24 1.06
CA LEU A 33 -23.29 9.25 0.78
C LEU A 33 -22.73 10.67 0.58
N PRO A 34 -21.79 11.19 1.42
CA PRO A 34 -21.22 12.52 1.20
C PRO A 34 -20.34 12.61 -0.04
N ILE A 35 -19.70 11.50 -0.47
CA ILE A 35 -18.89 11.46 -1.70
C ILE A 35 -19.79 11.57 -2.94
N LEU A 36 -20.98 10.99 -2.89
CA LEU A 36 -21.96 11.08 -3.99
C LEU A 36 -22.59 12.49 -4.10
N ILE A 37 -22.70 13.23 -2.98
CA ILE A 37 -23.27 14.59 -2.97
C ILE A 37 -22.28 15.62 -3.55
N LEU A 38 -20.97 15.38 -3.45
CA LEU A 38 -19.94 16.23 -4.05
C LEU A 38 -19.88 16.14 -5.59
N THR A 39 -20.45 15.09 -6.18
CA THR A 39 -20.51 14.92 -7.65
C THR A 39 -21.71 15.62 -8.30
N GLY A 40 -22.62 16.20 -7.49
CA GLY A 40 -23.89 16.75 -7.96
C GLY A 40 -23.83 18.15 -8.58
N ASN A 41 -22.72 18.86 -8.53
CA ASN A 41 -22.55 20.12 -9.24
C ASN A 41 -21.94 19.87 -10.62
N SER A 42 -22.81 19.58 -11.59
CA SER A 42 -22.43 19.61 -12.99
C SER A 42 -22.01 21.05 -13.36
N VAL A 43 -20.70 21.32 -13.21
CA VAL A 43 -20.10 22.39 -13.98
C VAL A 43 -20.34 22.00 -15.43
N LYS A 44 -21.20 22.76 -16.13
CA LYS A 44 -21.37 22.60 -17.56
C LYS A 44 -20.04 22.97 -18.19
N ALA A 45 -19.18 21.97 -18.35
CA ALA A 45 -17.99 22.09 -19.16
C ALA A 45 -18.46 22.56 -20.53
N GLN A 46 -17.89 23.66 -21.03
CA GLN A 46 -18.06 24.09 -22.38
C GLN A 46 -17.85 22.87 -23.27
N LYS A 47 -18.83 22.56 -24.13
CA LYS A 47 -18.66 21.49 -25.12
C LYS A 47 -17.35 21.74 -25.84
N ALA A 48 -16.38 20.90 -25.61
CA ALA A 48 -15.17 20.84 -26.40
C ALA A 48 -15.60 20.69 -27.86
N PRO A 49 -14.96 21.38 -28.82
CA PRO A 49 -15.30 21.22 -30.23
C PRO A 49 -15.24 19.72 -30.56
N GLU A 50 -16.29 19.23 -31.24
CA GLU A 50 -16.35 17.86 -31.74
C GLU A 50 -15.22 17.66 -32.77
N PHE A 51 -14.03 17.34 -32.28
CA PHE A 51 -12.99 16.77 -33.10
C PHE A 51 -13.45 15.41 -33.57
N SER A 52 -13.54 15.23 -34.87
CA SER A 52 -13.87 13.96 -35.48
C SER A 52 -13.05 12.84 -34.87
N ASN A 53 -13.71 11.87 -34.24
CA ASN A 53 -13.11 10.67 -33.63
C ASN A 53 -12.24 9.81 -34.59
N LYS A 54 -12.09 10.24 -35.84
CA LYS A 54 -11.28 9.58 -36.86
C LYS A 54 -9.81 10.03 -36.90
N ILE A 55 -9.44 11.13 -36.27
CA ILE A 55 -8.10 11.74 -36.43
C ILE A 55 -7.21 11.48 -35.22
N LEU A 56 -7.77 11.28 -34.03
CA LEU A 56 -7.02 10.97 -32.82
C LEU A 56 -7.53 9.64 -32.23
N PRO A 57 -6.67 8.64 -32.08
CA PRO A 57 -7.06 7.34 -31.49
C PRO A 57 -7.17 7.39 -29.94
N ASP A 58 -7.57 8.54 -29.38
CA ASP A 58 -7.63 8.81 -27.94
C ASP A 58 -8.68 7.98 -27.18
N ASN A 59 -9.43 7.15 -27.90
CA ASN A 59 -10.48 6.30 -27.31
C ASN A 59 -10.07 4.83 -27.18
N LYS A 60 -8.77 4.55 -27.27
CA LYS A 60 -8.27 3.18 -27.07
C LYS A 60 -8.30 2.82 -25.58
N THR A 61 -8.63 1.57 -25.31
CA THR A 61 -8.50 0.99 -23.98
C THR A 61 -7.09 0.43 -23.86
N TYR A 62 -6.44 0.72 -22.76
CA TYR A 62 -5.11 0.24 -22.42
C TYR A 62 -5.19 -0.67 -21.21
N PHE A 63 -4.30 -1.63 -21.18
CA PHE A 63 -3.98 -2.42 -20.01
C PHE A 63 -2.52 -2.14 -19.67
N TYR A 64 -2.25 -1.80 -18.44
CA TYR A 64 -0.92 -1.60 -17.89
C TYR A 64 -0.77 -2.45 -16.65
N PHE A 65 0.38 -3.06 -16.50
CA PHE A 65 0.72 -3.88 -15.34
C PHE A 65 2.17 -3.68 -15.00
N VAL A 66 2.47 -3.51 -13.72
CA VAL A 66 3.83 -3.46 -13.20
C VAL A 66 3.90 -4.18 -11.86
N ALA A 67 4.92 -5.00 -11.71
CA ALA A 67 5.40 -5.47 -10.42
C ALA A 67 6.65 -4.64 -10.10
N ASP A 68 6.45 -3.54 -9.37
CA ASP A 68 7.54 -2.62 -9.01
C ASP A 68 8.51 -3.29 -8.06
N ARG A 69 7.99 -4.09 -7.15
CA ARG A 69 8.77 -4.87 -6.21
C ARG A 69 8.34 -6.32 -6.23
N PHE A 70 9.27 -7.20 -6.44
CA PHE A 70 9.19 -8.61 -6.13
C PHE A 70 10.53 -8.99 -5.57
N GLU A 71 10.69 -8.82 -4.25
CA GLU A 71 11.99 -8.81 -3.60
C GLU A 71 12.06 -9.73 -2.38
N TYR A 72 13.22 -10.32 -2.23
CA TYR A 72 13.60 -11.03 -1.03
C TYR A 72 14.36 -10.07 -0.13
N TYR A 73 13.91 -9.92 1.10
CA TYR A 73 14.47 -9.03 2.08
C TYR A 73 15.28 -9.83 3.10
N SER A 74 16.61 -9.65 3.09
CA SER A 74 17.50 -10.31 4.05
C SER A 74 17.72 -9.39 5.25
N LYS A 75 17.18 -9.79 6.40
CA LYS A 75 17.35 -9.13 7.69
C LYS A 75 17.72 -10.18 8.76
N GLU A 76 18.29 -9.74 9.89
CA GLU A 76 18.58 -10.65 11.01
C GLU A 76 17.28 -11.32 11.48
N GLY A 77 17.30 -12.65 11.54
CA GLY A 77 16.24 -13.50 12.08
C GLY A 77 15.16 -13.95 11.09
N THR A 78 14.65 -13.10 10.22
CA THR A 78 13.56 -13.41 9.28
C THR A 78 13.80 -12.86 7.91
N ASN A 79 13.38 -13.59 6.88
CA ASN A 79 13.62 -13.20 5.50
C ASN A 79 12.29 -13.19 4.74
N PRO A 80 11.53 -12.09 4.76
CA PRO A 80 10.27 -12.00 4.06
C PRO A 80 10.46 -11.89 2.54
N LEU A 81 9.45 -12.39 1.84
CA LEU A 81 9.18 -12.05 0.46
C LEU A 81 8.25 -10.84 0.45
N VAL A 82 8.65 -9.78 -0.23
CA VAL A 82 7.87 -8.55 -0.37
C VAL A 82 7.45 -8.39 -1.82
N TRP A 83 6.19 -8.03 -2.06
CA TRP A 83 5.70 -7.73 -3.39
C TRP A 83 4.89 -6.42 -3.39
N ASP A 84 4.93 -5.77 -4.53
CA ASP A 84 4.15 -4.59 -4.83
C ASP A 84 3.82 -4.63 -6.33
N VAL A 85 2.56 -4.81 -6.60
CA VAL A 85 2.04 -5.02 -7.95
C VAL A 85 0.90 -4.05 -8.16
N GLN A 86 0.94 -3.35 -9.27
CA GLN A 86 -0.14 -2.46 -9.65
C GLN A 86 -0.43 -2.51 -11.14
N GLY A 87 -1.60 -2.05 -11.50
CA GLY A 87 -1.96 -1.96 -12.90
C GLY A 87 -3.29 -1.28 -13.09
N TYR A 88 -3.56 -0.92 -14.35
CA TYR A 88 -4.86 -0.35 -14.69
C TYR A 88 -5.42 -0.91 -16.00
N TYR A 89 -6.72 -0.85 -16.08
CA TYR A 89 -7.49 -1.09 -17.28
C TYR A 89 -8.41 0.09 -17.54
N GLY A 90 -8.33 0.69 -18.73
CA GLY A 90 -9.18 1.82 -19.03
C GLY A 90 -8.69 2.67 -20.18
N LYS A 91 -9.23 3.87 -20.23
CA LYS A 91 -8.90 4.92 -21.20
C LYS A 91 -8.18 6.06 -20.48
N ASP A 92 -7.65 7.03 -21.21
CA ASP A 92 -6.88 8.15 -20.66
C ASP A 92 -7.59 8.88 -19.51
N TYR A 93 -8.91 9.06 -19.61
CA TYR A 93 -9.69 9.80 -18.61
C TYR A 93 -10.39 8.94 -17.57
N ASN A 94 -10.54 7.63 -17.79
CA ASN A 94 -11.27 6.76 -16.90
C ASN A 94 -10.53 5.43 -16.83
N LYS A 95 -9.92 5.17 -15.70
CA LYS A 95 -9.11 3.99 -15.44
C LYS A 95 -9.65 3.27 -14.21
N PHE A 96 -9.65 1.96 -14.26
CA PHE A 96 -9.78 1.13 -13.08
C PHE A 96 -8.40 0.63 -12.70
N TRP A 97 -7.91 1.04 -11.53
CA TRP A 97 -6.65 0.61 -10.96
C TRP A 97 -6.87 -0.55 -10.00
N PHE A 98 -5.96 -1.47 -10.02
CA PHE A 98 -5.77 -2.46 -8.98
C PHE A 98 -4.35 -2.34 -8.42
N LYS A 99 -4.22 -2.44 -7.11
CA LYS A 99 -2.93 -2.49 -6.41
C LYS A 99 -2.95 -3.67 -5.46
N ALA A 100 -1.82 -4.37 -5.33
CA ALA A 100 -1.66 -5.49 -4.40
C ALA A 100 -0.26 -5.44 -3.83
N GLU A 101 -0.18 -5.15 -2.55
CA GLU A 101 1.08 -5.12 -1.81
C GLU A 101 1.07 -6.17 -0.72
N GLY A 102 2.24 -6.63 -0.32
CA GLY A 102 2.31 -7.53 0.82
C GLY A 102 3.72 -7.96 1.17
N GLU A 103 3.78 -8.54 2.36
CA GLU A 103 4.97 -9.18 2.92
C GLU A 103 4.57 -10.55 3.47
N ALA A 104 5.36 -11.58 3.18
CA ALA A 104 5.13 -12.92 3.70
C ALA A 104 6.41 -13.54 4.24
N LEU A 105 6.35 -13.99 5.47
CA LEU A 105 7.38 -14.80 6.13
C LEU A 105 7.12 -16.27 5.82
N THR A 106 7.87 -16.82 4.86
CA THR A 106 7.66 -18.20 4.39
C THR A 106 7.91 -19.25 5.48
N SER A 107 8.81 -18.95 6.42
CA SER A 107 9.19 -19.87 7.51
C SER A 107 8.17 -19.93 8.64
N GLU A 108 7.46 -18.84 8.91
CA GLU A 108 6.62 -18.68 10.10
C GLU A 108 5.12 -18.69 9.79
N LYS A 109 4.76 -18.73 8.51
CA LYS A 109 3.37 -18.62 8.01
C LYS A 109 2.68 -17.35 8.52
N GLU A 110 3.42 -16.27 8.52
CA GLU A 110 2.95 -14.94 8.87
C GLU A 110 3.04 -14.03 7.65
N GLY A 111 2.16 -13.07 7.56
CA GLY A 111 2.20 -12.10 6.48
C GLY A 111 1.08 -11.09 6.54
N GLU A 112 1.27 -10.05 5.77
CA GLU A 112 0.31 -8.98 5.58
C GLU A 112 0.11 -8.77 4.08
N MET A 113 -1.14 -8.52 3.68
CA MET A 113 -1.51 -8.26 2.30
C MET A 113 -2.51 -7.12 2.26
N GLU A 114 -2.33 -6.24 1.31
CA GLU A 114 -3.23 -5.15 0.99
C GLU A 114 -3.69 -5.28 -0.46
N PHE A 115 -4.98 -5.16 -0.71
CA PHE A 115 -5.56 -5.16 -2.04
C PHE A 115 -6.40 -3.91 -2.22
N GLN A 116 -6.20 -3.19 -3.33
CA GLN A 116 -6.98 -2.00 -3.66
C GLN A 116 -7.63 -2.13 -5.04
N GLY A 117 -8.88 -1.69 -5.13
CA GLY A 117 -9.59 -1.48 -6.38
C GLY A 117 -10.07 -0.04 -6.46
N LEU A 118 -9.50 0.74 -7.37
CA LEU A 118 -9.68 2.20 -7.41
C LEU A 118 -10.16 2.66 -8.79
N TYR A 119 -11.13 3.54 -8.79
CA TYR A 119 -11.47 4.33 -9.97
C TYR A 119 -10.59 5.58 -10.01
N SER A 120 -9.95 5.83 -11.14
CA SER A 120 -8.95 6.88 -11.33
C SER A 120 -9.34 7.82 -12.46
N ARG A 121 -9.17 9.13 -12.22
CA ARG A 121 -9.34 10.20 -13.21
C ARG A 121 -8.23 11.23 -13.11
N PRO A 122 -7.71 11.71 -14.25
CA PRO A 122 -6.75 12.81 -14.27
C PRO A 122 -7.41 14.10 -13.81
N VAL A 123 -6.78 14.79 -12.86
CA VAL A 123 -7.10 16.16 -12.42
C VAL A 123 -6.14 17.16 -13.03
N THR A 124 -4.94 16.71 -13.37
CA THR A 124 -3.95 17.46 -14.17
C THR A 124 -3.31 16.52 -15.18
N SER A 125 -2.42 17.04 -16.03
CA SER A 125 -1.67 16.20 -16.98
C SER A 125 -0.71 15.21 -16.30
N TYR A 126 -0.44 15.37 -15.02
CA TYR A 126 0.56 14.60 -14.28
C TYR A 126 0.00 13.89 -13.04
N PHE A 127 -1.22 14.20 -12.63
CA PHE A 127 -1.82 13.65 -11.43
C PHE A 127 -3.22 13.12 -11.68
N ASP A 128 -3.45 11.92 -11.22
CA ASP A 128 -4.73 11.24 -11.14
C ASP A 128 -5.26 11.28 -9.70
N VAL A 129 -6.53 11.59 -9.54
CA VAL A 129 -7.27 11.31 -8.29
C VAL A 129 -7.85 9.91 -8.39
N GLN A 130 -7.75 9.16 -7.32
CA GLN A 130 -8.20 7.78 -7.19
C GLN A 130 -9.20 7.66 -6.05
N ALA A 131 -10.27 6.90 -6.24
CA ALA A 131 -11.24 6.60 -5.19
C ALA A 131 -11.72 5.15 -5.31
N GLY A 132 -11.85 4.45 -4.19
CA GLY A 132 -12.31 3.08 -4.20
C GLY A 132 -12.22 2.38 -2.86
N LEU A 133 -11.96 1.09 -2.91
CA LEU A 133 -11.90 0.23 -1.73
C LEU A 133 -10.51 -0.39 -1.58
N ARG A 134 -10.13 -0.57 -0.33
CA ARG A 134 -8.94 -1.31 0.09
C ARG A 134 -9.36 -2.40 1.07
N TYR A 135 -8.71 -3.53 0.98
CA TYR A 135 -8.91 -4.67 1.87
C TYR A 135 -7.56 -5.18 2.37
N ASP A 136 -7.36 -5.09 3.68
CA ASP A 136 -6.15 -5.54 4.35
C ASP A 136 -6.38 -6.88 5.01
N VAL A 137 -5.40 -7.75 4.92
CA VAL A 137 -5.38 -9.06 5.58
C VAL A 137 -4.04 -9.23 6.28
N ALA A 138 -4.07 -9.41 7.59
CA ALA A 138 -2.92 -9.83 8.37
C ALA A 138 -3.17 -11.24 8.91
N TYR A 139 -2.23 -12.14 8.72
CA TYR A 139 -2.36 -13.53 9.18
C TYR A 139 -1.09 -14.01 9.86
N ASN A 140 -1.27 -14.85 10.85
CA ASN A 140 -0.22 -15.62 11.47
C ASN A 140 -0.64 -17.08 11.59
N SER A 141 0.21 -17.93 12.16
CA SER A 141 -0.05 -19.38 12.29
C SER A 141 -1.32 -19.73 13.04
N ILE A 142 -1.95 -18.80 13.76
CA ILE A 142 -3.08 -19.05 14.68
C ILE A 142 -4.32 -18.25 14.28
N THR A 143 -4.14 -17.00 13.84
CA THR A 143 -5.24 -16.05 13.59
C THR A 143 -5.10 -15.38 12.24
N SER A 144 -6.22 -14.89 11.72
CA SER A 144 -6.27 -14.02 10.55
C SER A 144 -7.23 -12.89 10.86
N ASN A 145 -6.75 -11.66 10.71
CA ASN A 145 -7.53 -10.43 10.87
C ASN A 145 -7.65 -9.75 9.50
N SER A 146 -8.78 -9.15 9.25
CA SER A 146 -8.99 -8.42 8.00
C SER A 146 -9.81 -7.16 8.22
N ARG A 147 -9.57 -6.13 7.40
CA ARG A 147 -10.25 -4.85 7.46
C ARG A 147 -10.54 -4.32 6.06
N ALA A 148 -11.69 -3.69 5.92
CA ALA A 148 -12.07 -2.99 4.70
C ALA A 148 -12.03 -1.48 4.91
N PHE A 149 -11.60 -0.75 3.87
CA PHE A 149 -11.46 0.70 3.90
C PHE A 149 -12.08 1.33 2.66
N ALA A 150 -12.63 2.52 2.82
CA ALA A 150 -12.84 3.44 1.71
C ALA A 150 -11.58 4.31 1.55
N VAL A 151 -11.10 4.45 0.32
CA VAL A 151 -9.85 5.13 0.00
C VAL A 151 -10.09 6.29 -0.96
N LEU A 152 -9.41 7.40 -0.68
CA LEU A 152 -9.23 8.53 -1.61
C LEU A 152 -7.74 8.79 -1.75
N GLY A 153 -7.23 8.71 -2.98
CA GLY A 153 -5.80 8.81 -3.29
C GLY A 153 -5.50 9.85 -4.35
N LEU A 154 -4.24 10.22 -4.41
CA LEU A 154 -3.62 11.04 -5.44
C LEU A 154 -2.34 10.36 -5.88
N GLN A 155 -2.25 10.00 -7.16
CA GLN A 155 -1.05 9.39 -7.74
C GLN A 155 -0.59 10.20 -8.94
N GLY A 156 0.72 10.36 -9.09
CA GLY A 156 1.24 11.08 -10.25
C GLY A 156 2.73 11.31 -10.24
N LEU A 157 3.14 12.14 -11.21
CA LEU A 157 4.53 12.46 -11.44
C LEU A 157 4.76 13.94 -11.13
N ALA A 158 5.48 14.21 -10.06
CA ALA A 158 5.91 15.55 -9.68
C ALA A 158 7.13 16.02 -10.53
N PRO A 159 7.52 17.29 -10.49
CA PRO A 159 8.72 17.77 -11.18
C PRO A 159 9.96 16.90 -10.88
N TYR A 160 10.85 16.80 -11.88
CA TYR A 160 12.06 15.97 -11.85
C TYR A 160 11.82 14.45 -11.88
N LEU A 161 10.66 13.98 -12.39
CA LEU A 161 10.27 12.58 -12.48
C LEU A 161 10.13 11.92 -11.10
N PHE A 162 9.72 12.70 -10.11
CA PHE A 162 9.43 12.19 -8.78
C PHE A 162 8.02 11.58 -8.78
N GLU A 163 7.94 10.26 -8.67
CA GLU A 163 6.68 9.54 -8.54
C GLU A 163 6.13 9.72 -7.13
N VAL A 164 4.86 10.06 -7.02
CA VAL A 164 4.18 10.31 -5.76
C VAL A 164 2.89 9.52 -5.72
N ASP A 165 2.68 8.80 -4.64
CA ASP A 165 1.41 8.17 -4.27
C ASP A 165 1.05 8.59 -2.85
N GLY A 166 -0.13 9.14 -2.66
CA GLY A 166 -0.62 9.52 -1.35
C GLY A 166 -2.09 9.17 -1.22
N SER A 167 -2.48 8.64 -0.06
CA SER A 167 -3.87 8.29 0.17
C SER A 167 -4.33 8.60 1.59
N ILE A 168 -5.64 8.79 1.72
CA ILE A 168 -6.36 8.75 2.98
C ILE A 168 -7.37 7.61 2.92
N ALA A 169 -7.52 6.91 4.02
CA ALA A 169 -8.39 5.75 4.11
C ALA A 169 -9.19 5.77 5.42
N VAL A 170 -10.46 5.37 5.31
CA VAL A 170 -11.35 5.22 6.46
C VAL A 170 -11.80 3.77 6.53
N SER A 171 -11.55 3.13 7.67
CA SER A 171 -11.94 1.74 7.89
C SER A 171 -13.44 1.58 8.10
N GLU A 172 -13.92 0.35 8.04
CA GLU A 172 -15.31 -0.02 8.38
C GLU A 172 -15.70 0.33 9.83
N ASP A 173 -14.72 0.44 10.73
CA ASP A 173 -14.91 0.86 12.13
C ASP A 173 -14.81 2.37 12.33
N GLY A 174 -14.46 3.12 11.28
CA GLY A 174 -14.34 4.58 11.29
C GLY A 174 -12.93 5.08 11.62
N ASP A 175 -11.91 4.22 11.63
CA ASP A 175 -10.52 4.61 11.83
C ASP A 175 -9.96 5.30 10.59
N LEU A 176 -9.36 6.46 10.79
CA LEU A 176 -8.77 7.27 9.74
C LEU A 176 -7.26 7.04 9.67
N SER A 177 -6.77 6.74 8.49
CA SER A 177 -5.35 6.59 8.20
C SER A 177 -4.95 7.31 6.93
N GLY A 178 -3.66 7.56 6.77
CA GLY A 178 -3.07 8.12 5.57
C GLY A 178 -1.75 7.44 5.25
N SER A 179 -1.42 7.39 3.98
CA SER A 179 -0.14 6.89 3.48
C SER A 179 0.47 7.87 2.48
N PHE A 180 1.77 7.86 2.42
CA PHE A 180 2.53 8.60 1.44
C PHE A 180 3.73 7.78 0.99
N GLU A 181 3.93 7.72 -0.31
CA GLU A 181 5.07 7.12 -0.95
C GLU A 181 5.65 8.07 -2.00
N GLY A 182 6.97 8.12 -2.08
CA GLY A 182 7.67 8.87 -3.10
C GLY A 182 8.89 8.13 -3.59
N GLU A 183 9.04 8.06 -4.91
CA GLU A 183 10.17 7.41 -5.58
C GLU A 183 10.78 8.31 -6.63
N LEU A 184 12.08 8.15 -6.87
CA LEU A 184 12.78 8.92 -7.89
C LEU A 184 13.72 8.02 -8.69
N ASP A 185 13.56 7.98 -10.01
CA ASP A 185 14.46 7.27 -10.90
C ASP A 185 15.61 8.15 -11.36
N LEU A 186 16.82 7.90 -10.80
CA LEU A 186 18.05 8.58 -11.18
C LEU A 186 18.82 7.72 -12.19
N LEU A 187 18.79 8.11 -13.46
CA LEU A 187 19.46 7.40 -14.54
C LEU A 187 20.97 7.68 -14.49
N MET A 188 21.74 6.73 -13.97
CA MET A 188 23.21 6.78 -14.03
C MET A 188 23.74 6.48 -15.43
N THR A 189 23.06 5.59 -16.13
CA THR A 189 23.26 5.27 -17.55
C THR A 189 21.90 5.02 -18.18
N GLN A 190 21.84 4.67 -19.45
CA GLN A 190 20.58 4.30 -20.14
C GLN A 190 19.92 3.03 -19.55
N ARG A 191 20.64 2.24 -18.76
CA ARG A 191 20.18 0.96 -18.22
C ARG A 191 20.38 0.82 -16.71
N LEU A 192 21.28 1.62 -16.13
CA LEU A 192 21.58 1.57 -14.69
C LEU A 192 20.88 2.74 -14.00
N ILE A 193 20.00 2.43 -13.09
CA ILE A 193 19.13 3.38 -12.41
C ILE A 193 19.32 3.22 -10.91
N ILE A 194 19.51 4.35 -10.21
CA ILE A 194 19.43 4.40 -8.75
C ILE A 194 18.05 4.93 -8.39
N GLN A 195 17.33 4.18 -7.56
CA GLN A 195 15.99 4.51 -7.12
C GLN A 195 15.95 4.69 -5.59
N PRO A 196 16.05 5.92 -5.08
CA PRO A 196 15.66 6.24 -3.72
C PRO A 196 14.14 6.17 -3.57
N ARG A 197 13.68 5.66 -2.42
CA ARG A 197 12.27 5.54 -2.04
C ARG A 197 12.08 6.00 -0.61
N LEU A 198 11.00 6.69 -0.36
CA LEU A 198 10.49 7.05 0.95
C LEU A 198 9.03 6.61 1.03
N ALA A 199 8.67 5.85 2.07
CA ALA A 199 7.28 5.58 2.38
C ALA A 199 7.01 5.86 3.87
N THR A 200 5.79 6.28 4.18
CA THR A 200 5.36 6.57 5.55
C THR A 200 3.85 6.41 5.66
N SER A 201 3.39 6.07 6.86
CA SER A 201 1.97 6.00 7.18
C SER A 201 1.65 6.71 8.49
N VAL A 202 0.42 7.18 8.60
CA VAL A 202 -0.12 7.88 9.77
C VAL A 202 -1.51 7.32 10.08
N ALA A 203 -1.83 7.17 11.35
CA ALA A 203 -3.16 6.80 11.82
C ALA A 203 -3.63 7.78 12.88
N VAL A 204 -4.92 8.14 12.84
CA VAL A 204 -5.51 9.03 13.84
C VAL A 204 -5.85 8.26 15.12
N GLN A 205 -6.32 7.03 14.98
CA GLN A 205 -6.72 6.16 16.07
C GLN A 205 -5.71 5.02 16.26
N LYS A 206 -5.60 4.55 17.50
CA LYS A 206 -4.85 3.35 17.84
C LYS A 206 -5.69 2.11 17.56
N VAL A 207 -5.12 1.13 16.87
CA VAL A 207 -5.76 -0.16 16.56
C VAL A 207 -4.80 -1.29 16.96
N GLU A 208 -4.95 -1.75 18.20
CA GLU A 208 -4.03 -2.73 18.81
C GLU A 208 -4.02 -4.07 18.07
N ASP A 209 -5.16 -4.52 17.56
CA ASP A 209 -5.29 -5.81 16.85
C ASP A 209 -4.47 -5.86 15.56
N PHE A 210 -4.04 -4.71 15.04
CA PHE A 210 -3.19 -4.59 13.86
C PHE A 210 -1.81 -3.99 14.17
N GLY A 211 -1.47 -3.82 15.44
CA GLY A 211 -0.19 -3.25 15.85
C GLY A 211 -0.02 -1.78 15.41
N VAL A 212 -1.11 -1.06 15.13
CA VAL A 212 -1.11 0.32 14.64
C VAL A 212 -1.36 1.27 15.81
N GLY A 213 -0.40 2.15 16.08
CA GLY A 213 -0.56 3.23 17.07
C GLY A 213 -1.10 4.51 16.42
N SER A 214 -1.52 5.47 17.25
CA SER A 214 -1.88 6.80 16.78
C SER A 214 -0.64 7.64 16.43
N GLY A 215 -0.78 8.56 15.47
CA GLY A 215 0.29 9.42 14.96
C GLY A 215 1.04 8.84 13.78
N LEU A 216 2.31 9.21 13.64
CA LEU A 216 3.18 8.71 12.57
C LEU A 216 3.62 7.28 12.88
N ASN A 217 3.21 6.31 12.05
CA ASN A 217 3.37 4.89 12.36
C ASN A 217 4.76 4.38 11.99
N ASN A 218 5.23 4.71 10.81
CA ASN A 218 6.52 4.26 10.32
C ASN A 218 7.17 5.28 9.38
N ILE A 219 8.44 5.08 9.16
CA ILE A 219 9.20 5.65 8.05
C ILE A 219 10.02 4.54 7.43
N GLN A 220 9.91 4.38 6.12
CA GLN A 220 10.68 3.42 5.36
C GLN A 220 11.53 4.17 4.32
N LEU A 221 12.82 3.92 4.33
CA LEU A 221 13.76 4.42 3.34
C LEU A 221 14.33 3.26 2.56
N GLY A 222 14.34 3.40 1.25
CA GLY A 222 14.90 2.40 0.33
C GLY A 222 15.88 3.05 -0.63
N LEU A 223 16.91 2.30 -1.00
CA LEU A 223 17.79 2.66 -2.10
C LEU A 223 18.06 1.40 -2.91
N ARG A 224 17.63 1.41 -4.17
CA ARG A 224 17.78 0.27 -5.09
C ARG A 224 18.65 0.65 -6.26
N LEU A 225 19.54 -0.25 -6.67
CA LEU A 225 20.33 -0.17 -7.89
C LEU A 225 19.75 -1.17 -8.87
N ARG A 226 19.01 -0.67 -9.86
CA ARG A 226 18.30 -1.43 -10.87
C ARG A 226 19.05 -1.44 -12.18
N TYR A 227 19.14 -2.61 -12.81
CA TYR A 227 19.74 -2.76 -14.13
C TYR A 227 18.72 -3.29 -15.14
N GLU A 228 18.37 -2.48 -16.12
CA GLU A 228 17.43 -2.84 -17.18
C GLU A 228 18.11 -3.73 -18.22
N ILE A 229 17.96 -5.05 -18.09
CA ILE A 229 18.36 -6.01 -19.11
C ILE A 229 17.50 -5.79 -20.36
N LYS A 230 16.20 -5.70 -20.14
CA LYS A 230 15.18 -5.18 -21.05
C LYS A 230 14.35 -4.19 -20.25
N ARG A 231 13.59 -3.35 -20.93
CA ARG A 231 12.71 -2.40 -20.24
C ARG A 231 11.68 -3.11 -19.37
N GLU A 232 11.17 -4.25 -19.88
CA GLU A 232 10.15 -5.06 -19.21
C GLU A 232 10.69 -5.92 -18.07
N PHE A 233 12.03 -6.08 -17.97
CA PHE A 233 12.69 -6.93 -16.97
C PHE A 233 13.95 -6.28 -16.43
N ALA A 234 13.93 -5.93 -15.17
CA ALA A 234 15.02 -5.25 -14.50
C ALA A 234 15.30 -5.85 -13.10
N PRO A 235 16.33 -6.70 -12.95
CA PRO A 235 16.81 -7.10 -11.64
C PRO A 235 17.44 -5.93 -10.89
N TYR A 236 17.38 -5.98 -9.57
CA TYR A 236 18.00 -4.97 -8.71
C TYR A 236 18.53 -5.57 -7.42
N LEU A 237 19.47 -4.82 -6.83
CA LEU A 237 19.95 -4.99 -5.47
C LEU A 237 19.76 -3.67 -4.73
N GLY A 238 19.58 -3.74 -3.44
CA GLY A 238 19.38 -2.53 -2.66
C GLY A 238 19.49 -2.72 -1.16
N ILE A 239 19.22 -1.65 -0.48
CA ILE A 239 19.10 -1.61 0.98
C ILE A 239 17.75 -0.99 1.34
N SER A 240 17.19 -1.44 2.43
CA SER A 240 15.95 -0.91 2.99
C SER A 240 16.11 -0.76 4.50
N TRP A 241 15.59 0.34 5.00
CA TRP A 241 15.51 0.64 6.42
C TRP A 241 14.07 1.03 6.76
N ASN A 242 13.49 0.31 7.69
CA ASN A 242 12.14 0.57 8.20
C ASN A 242 12.23 0.85 9.69
N ARG A 243 11.57 1.91 10.15
CA ARG A 243 11.49 2.27 11.56
C ARG A 243 10.06 2.59 11.95
N LYS A 244 9.56 1.86 12.93
CA LYS A 244 8.30 2.14 13.61
C LYS A 244 8.47 3.35 14.52
N LEU A 245 7.46 4.20 14.57
CA LEU A 245 7.48 5.48 15.28
C LEU A 245 6.28 5.58 16.24
N SER A 246 6.31 6.58 17.12
CA SER A 246 5.22 6.93 18.05
C SER A 246 4.68 5.70 18.80
N GLU A 247 3.39 5.61 19.03
CA GLU A 247 2.74 4.49 19.72
C GLU A 247 2.91 3.14 19.00
N THR A 248 3.08 3.14 17.68
CA THR A 248 3.37 1.92 16.91
C THR A 248 4.70 1.28 17.35
N ALA A 249 5.70 2.11 17.66
CA ALA A 249 6.97 1.62 18.20
C ALA A 249 6.82 1.06 19.61
N ASP A 250 5.92 1.61 20.42
CA ASP A 250 5.70 1.14 21.78
C ASP A 250 4.90 -0.18 21.79
N LEU A 251 3.92 -0.32 20.88
CA LEU A 251 3.22 -1.60 20.66
C LEU A 251 4.20 -2.69 20.24
N ALA A 252 5.06 -2.41 19.25
CA ALA A 252 6.06 -3.36 18.77
C ALA A 252 7.00 -3.83 19.92
N LYS A 253 7.45 -2.92 20.80
CA LYS A 253 8.27 -3.27 21.96
C LYS A 253 7.51 -4.19 22.93
N LEU A 254 6.22 -3.95 23.16
CA LEU A 254 5.40 -4.77 24.04
C LEU A 254 5.22 -6.20 23.50
N GLU A 255 5.18 -6.35 22.19
CA GLU A 255 5.10 -7.63 21.48
C GLU A 255 6.47 -8.32 21.31
N GLY A 256 7.56 -7.63 21.66
CA GLY A 256 8.93 -8.11 21.47
C GLY A 256 9.41 -8.05 20.02
N ALA A 257 8.72 -7.25 19.18
CA ALA A 257 9.08 -7.04 17.79
C ALA A 257 10.10 -5.89 17.61
N ASP A 258 10.89 -5.96 16.55
CA ASP A 258 11.88 -4.93 16.24
C ASP A 258 11.22 -3.61 15.87
N VAL A 259 11.73 -2.52 16.47
CA VAL A 259 11.30 -1.15 16.17
C VAL A 259 12.01 -0.59 14.95
N SER A 260 13.23 -1.03 14.69
CA SER A 260 14.05 -0.56 13.57
C SER A 260 14.72 -1.74 12.89
N VAL A 261 14.45 -1.91 11.63
CA VAL A 261 14.96 -3.02 10.82
C VAL A 261 15.72 -2.47 9.63
N PHE A 262 16.95 -2.90 9.47
CA PHE A 262 17.78 -2.65 8.30
C PHE A 262 18.08 -3.97 7.60
N GLY A 263 18.07 -3.96 6.27
CA GLY A 263 18.40 -5.15 5.52
C GLY A 263 18.76 -4.86 4.07
N VAL A 264 19.28 -5.91 3.44
CA VAL A 264 19.62 -5.92 2.02
C VAL A 264 18.46 -6.55 1.26
N VAL A 265 18.11 -5.98 0.13
CA VAL A 265 17.04 -6.46 -0.74
C VAL A 265 17.61 -6.89 -2.09
N ALA A 266 17.06 -7.96 -2.63
CA ALA A 266 17.36 -8.44 -3.98
C ALA A 266 16.04 -8.79 -4.66
N GLY A 267 15.80 -8.26 -5.84
CA GLY A 267 14.52 -8.47 -6.50
C GLY A 267 14.53 -8.18 -7.99
N VAL A 268 13.33 -8.21 -8.54
CA VAL A 268 13.09 -7.93 -9.95
C VAL A 268 11.90 -6.96 -10.07
N ARG A 269 12.02 -6.05 -11.05
CA ARG A 269 10.91 -5.23 -11.53
C ARG A 269 10.47 -5.77 -12.89
N LEU A 270 9.15 -5.93 -13.03
CA LEU A 270 8.53 -6.40 -14.27
C LEU A 270 7.44 -5.41 -14.68
N TRP A 271 7.30 -5.12 -15.98
CA TRP A 271 6.17 -4.35 -16.46
C TRP A 271 5.71 -4.80 -17.85
N TYR A 272 4.43 -4.55 -18.13
CA TYR A 272 3.81 -4.89 -19.40
C TYR A 272 2.79 -3.83 -19.81
#